data_e3b19e10dffb08ef823bccf5b357f903
#
_entry.id   e3b19e10dffb08ef823bccf5b357f903
#
_cell.length_a   1.000
_cell.length_b   1.000
_cell.length_c   1.000
_cell.angle_alpha   90.00
_cell.angle_beta   90.00
_cell.angle_gamma   90.00
#
_symmetry.space_group_name_H-M   'P 1'
#
loop_
_entity.id
_entity.type
_entity.pdbx_description
1 polymer ?
#
loop_
_entity_poly.entity_id
_entity_poly.type
_entity_poly.pdbx_seq_one_letter_code
_entity_poly.pdbx_strand_id
1 'polypeptide(L)'
;VALFGTLNAQPAGAQGMAVLPGTGGIAQAAASQAQAAAAAVLCNAPWFSSGSHVQMEGDGVMPMSIRMTLRDVKRSPTGCRAQLEVNSKSALSALMGPPVITNQVHEVVIERSAPEAQTSIESQHAVINARARYARMYGEAAFRGKGVFNYAGLDLREGTTLEGEVFSSSVSLKVYPLGSDEAVSTMDAQRATIHIGSRHVGRLQMLDTLMGRKQCQPISYDKRTSLGPLMIGGELVQVEPTVMHVTDWYCPAEAFVLRTEVRQDDKVQRVDVTALERDTQAP
;
A
#
# COMPACT_ATOMS: atom_id res chain seq x y z
N VAL A 1 -1.35 3.21 -2.02
CA VAL A 1 -1.76 1.87 -2.47
C VAL A 1 -1.95 1.87 -3.99
N ALA A 2 -0.91 2.07 -4.77
CA ALA A 2 -0.97 1.91 -6.22
C ALA A 2 -0.24 0.60 -6.60
N LEU A 3 -1.00 -0.43 -6.96
CA LEU A 3 -0.52 -1.76 -7.33
C LEU A 3 -0.20 -1.89 -8.83
N PHE A 4 -0.11 -0.81 -9.60
CA PHE A 4 0.20 -0.90 -11.02
C PHE A 4 1.21 0.15 -11.43
N GLY A 5 2.47 -0.26 -11.51
CA GLY A 5 3.52 0.47 -12.20
C GLY A 5 3.50 0.17 -13.70
N THR A 6 3.80 1.15 -14.51
CA THR A 6 3.84 1.09 -15.97
C THR A 6 4.82 0.05 -16.50
N LEU A 7 4.39 -0.73 -17.49
CA LEU A 7 5.19 -1.65 -18.30
C LEU A 7 6.16 -0.85 -19.21
N ASN A 8 7.45 -0.99 -18.98
CA ASN A 8 8.47 -0.71 -19.98
C ASN A 8 9.56 -1.78 -19.87
N ALA A 9 9.77 -2.53 -20.96
CA ALA A 9 10.75 -3.59 -21.05
C ALA A 9 12.10 -3.05 -21.57
N GLN A 10 13.18 -3.32 -20.83
CA GLN A 10 14.55 -3.44 -21.38
C GLN A 10 15.44 -4.28 -20.44
N PRO A 11 16.47 -4.99 -20.97
CA PRO A 11 17.05 -6.13 -20.31
C PRO A 11 18.40 -5.90 -19.57
N ALA A 12 18.68 -6.83 -18.69
CA ALA A 12 19.93 -7.44 -18.26
C ALA A 12 20.77 -6.86 -17.13
N GLY A 13 21.19 -7.79 -16.26
CA GLY A 13 22.42 -7.70 -15.48
C GLY A 13 22.34 -8.20 -14.05
N ALA A 14 22.62 -9.49 -13.84
CA ALA A 14 22.76 -10.10 -12.53
C ALA A 14 24.13 -9.83 -11.92
N GLN A 15 24.20 -9.51 -10.61
CA GLN A 15 25.37 -9.83 -9.75
C GLN A 15 24.91 -9.99 -8.30
N GLY A 16 25.31 -11.13 -7.71
CA GLY A 16 25.00 -11.49 -6.35
C GLY A 16 26.00 -10.89 -5.34
N MET A 17 25.56 -10.74 -4.11
CA MET A 17 26.45 -10.53 -2.96
C MET A 17 25.99 -11.29 -1.71
N ALA A 18 26.98 -11.81 -1.01
CA ALA A 18 26.92 -12.74 0.10
C ALA A 18 26.49 -12.09 1.42
N VAL A 19 25.87 -12.90 2.28
CA VAL A 19 25.42 -12.57 3.64
C VAL A 19 26.50 -13.03 4.64
N LEU A 20 26.81 -12.18 5.63
CA LEU A 20 27.57 -12.52 6.84
C LEU A 20 26.66 -12.52 8.08
N PRO A 21 26.82 -13.45 9.03
CA PRO A 21 25.98 -13.55 10.21
C PRO A 21 26.60 -12.90 11.45
N GLY A 22 25.75 -12.35 12.34
CA GLY A 22 26.04 -12.23 13.76
C GLY A 22 25.70 -10.92 14.43
N THR A 23 24.96 -11.02 15.50
CA THR A 23 24.61 -10.13 16.63
C THR A 23 23.12 -9.72 16.67
N GLY A 24 22.25 -10.68 17.09
CA GLY A 24 20.80 -10.51 16.96
C GLY A 24 19.93 -10.38 18.22
N GLY A 25 20.42 -10.66 19.41
CA GLY A 25 19.50 -10.92 20.53
C GLY A 25 18.85 -9.69 21.19
N ILE A 26 19.58 -8.63 21.41
CA ILE A 26 19.09 -7.46 22.18
C ILE A 26 18.34 -6.46 21.27
N ALA A 27 18.82 -6.28 20.06
CA ALA A 27 18.16 -5.43 19.07
C ALA A 27 16.77 -5.98 18.64
N GLN A 28 16.63 -7.30 18.61
CA GLN A 28 15.41 -8.00 18.25
C GLN A 28 14.30 -7.85 19.31
N ALA A 29 14.65 -7.86 20.61
CA ALA A 29 13.70 -7.65 21.71
C ALA A 29 13.17 -6.20 21.75
N ALA A 30 14.02 -5.20 21.50
CA ALA A 30 13.63 -3.81 21.46
C ALA A 30 12.75 -3.50 20.21
N ALA A 31 13.07 -4.08 19.06
CA ALA A 31 12.25 -3.95 17.85
C ALA A 31 10.87 -4.59 18.03
N SER A 32 10.75 -5.73 18.73
CA SER A 32 9.47 -6.39 18.97
C SER A 32 8.55 -5.60 19.93
N GLN A 33 9.11 -4.92 20.92
CA GLN A 33 8.33 -4.04 21.82
C GLN A 33 7.83 -2.79 21.09
N ALA A 34 8.63 -2.17 20.25
CA ALA A 34 8.25 -1.02 19.45
C ALA A 34 7.13 -1.36 18.44
N GLN A 35 7.19 -2.52 17.81
CA GLN A 35 6.16 -2.99 16.89
C GLN A 35 4.84 -3.32 17.59
N ALA A 36 4.90 -3.89 18.80
CA ALA A 36 3.72 -4.15 19.60
C ALA A 36 3.01 -2.85 20.04
N ALA A 37 3.80 -1.82 20.37
CA ALA A 37 3.28 -0.48 20.64
C ALA A 37 2.65 0.14 19.39
N ALA A 38 3.26 -0.01 18.22
CA ALA A 38 2.75 0.48 16.95
C ALA A 38 1.39 -0.14 16.58
N ALA A 39 1.19 -1.44 16.78
CA ALA A 39 -0.10 -2.09 16.55
C ALA A 39 -1.19 -1.53 17.45
N ALA A 40 -0.88 -1.34 18.75
CA ALA A 40 -1.84 -0.76 19.70
C ALA A 40 -2.20 0.67 19.33
N VAL A 41 -1.23 1.49 18.89
CA VAL A 41 -1.47 2.87 18.45
C VAL A 41 -2.32 2.88 17.19
N LEU A 42 -2.05 1.99 16.23
CA LEU A 42 -2.82 1.91 14.99
C LEU A 42 -4.28 1.49 15.24
N CYS A 43 -4.50 0.43 16.02
CA CYS A 43 -5.86 -0.01 16.38
C CYS A 43 -6.66 1.05 17.15
N ASN A 44 -5.99 1.95 17.87
CA ASN A 44 -6.60 3.04 18.61
C ASN A 44 -6.53 4.40 17.89
N ALA A 45 -6.00 4.43 16.65
CA ALA A 45 -5.98 5.65 15.88
C ALA A 45 -7.42 6.20 15.71
N PRO A 46 -7.59 7.52 15.80
CA PRO A 46 -8.93 8.12 15.76
C PRO A 46 -9.73 7.82 14.49
N TRP A 47 -9.03 7.58 13.38
CA TRP A 47 -9.63 7.23 12.10
C TRP A 47 -9.83 5.72 11.92
N PHE A 48 -9.34 4.87 12.83
CA PHE A 48 -9.53 3.42 12.76
C PHE A 48 -10.84 3.02 13.45
N SER A 49 -11.95 3.44 12.88
CA SER A 49 -13.33 3.16 13.32
C SER A 49 -14.22 2.85 12.12
N SER A 50 -15.29 2.08 12.36
CA SER A 50 -16.26 1.75 11.30
C SER A 50 -16.89 3.03 10.76
N GLY A 51 -17.04 3.14 9.44
CA GLY A 51 -17.55 4.33 8.76
C GLY A 51 -16.49 5.38 8.42
N SER A 52 -15.35 5.37 9.09
CA SER A 52 -14.26 6.30 8.77
C SER A 52 -13.78 6.10 7.33
N HIS A 53 -13.52 7.20 6.65
CA HIS A 53 -13.01 7.13 5.29
C HIS A 53 -11.96 8.20 5.01
N VAL A 54 -11.11 7.92 4.06
CA VAL A 54 -10.13 8.83 3.49
C VAL A 54 -10.36 8.95 1.99
N GLN A 55 -10.29 10.16 1.49
CA GLN A 55 -10.27 10.44 0.06
C GLN A 55 -8.93 11.02 -0.34
N MET A 56 -8.40 10.55 -1.45
CA MET A 56 -7.11 10.97 -1.99
C MET A 56 -7.26 11.27 -3.47
N GLU A 57 -6.56 12.30 -3.92
CA GLU A 57 -6.48 12.69 -5.31
C GLU A 57 -5.01 12.71 -5.72
N GLY A 58 -4.73 12.11 -6.86
CA GLY A 58 -3.42 12.10 -7.48
C GLY A 58 -3.40 12.99 -8.71
N ASP A 59 -2.38 13.84 -8.80
CA ASP A 59 -2.05 14.63 -9.99
C ASP A 59 -0.71 14.20 -10.58
N GLY A 60 -0.40 14.62 -11.80
CA GLY A 60 0.84 14.31 -12.49
C GLY A 60 0.66 13.30 -13.62
N VAL A 61 1.53 12.31 -13.69
CA VAL A 61 1.60 11.36 -14.82
C VAL A 61 0.34 10.50 -14.93
N MET A 62 -0.26 10.16 -13.80
CA MET A 62 -1.49 9.35 -13.73
C MET A 62 -2.50 9.99 -12.79
N PRO A 63 -3.42 10.81 -13.32
CA PRO A 63 -4.53 11.30 -12.52
C PRO A 63 -5.29 10.12 -11.90
N MET A 64 -5.49 10.18 -10.58
CA MET A 64 -6.20 9.15 -9.85
C MET A 64 -7.06 9.74 -8.73
N SER A 65 -8.13 9.05 -8.40
CA SER A 65 -8.94 9.31 -7.23
C SER A 65 -9.11 8.00 -6.47
N ILE A 66 -8.89 8.04 -5.17
CA ILE A 66 -8.98 6.87 -4.30
C ILE A 66 -9.84 7.22 -3.10
N ARG A 67 -10.83 6.38 -2.81
CA ARG A 67 -11.58 6.42 -1.56
C ARG A 67 -11.39 5.10 -0.83
N MET A 68 -10.95 5.18 0.41
CA MET A 68 -10.87 4.04 1.32
C MET A 68 -11.85 4.23 2.46
N THR A 69 -12.60 3.19 2.81
CA THR A 69 -13.58 3.22 3.89
C THR A 69 -13.37 2.01 4.78
N LEU A 70 -13.28 2.23 6.09
CA LEU A 70 -13.22 1.16 7.07
C LEU A 70 -14.64 0.73 7.48
N ARG A 71 -14.85 -0.59 7.52
CA ARG A 71 -16.10 -1.20 8.00
C ARG A 71 -15.78 -2.31 8.99
N ASP A 72 -16.77 -2.64 9.79
CA ASP A 72 -16.75 -3.80 10.70
C ASP A 72 -15.50 -3.86 11.58
N VAL A 73 -15.06 -2.70 12.07
CA VAL A 73 -13.89 -2.61 12.94
C VAL A 73 -14.18 -3.33 14.26
N LYS A 74 -13.39 -4.36 14.55
CA LYS A 74 -13.42 -5.13 15.77
C LYS A 74 -12.08 -5.04 16.47
N ARG A 75 -12.09 -4.71 17.75
CA ARG A 75 -10.89 -4.63 18.59
C ARG A 75 -10.84 -5.80 19.55
N SER A 76 -9.63 -6.29 19.83
CA SER A 76 -9.34 -7.30 20.82
C SER A 76 -8.13 -6.85 21.67
N PRO A 77 -7.85 -7.52 22.80
CA PRO A 77 -6.64 -7.23 23.57
C PRO A 77 -5.34 -7.45 22.79
N THR A 78 -5.38 -8.27 21.74
CA THR A 78 -4.21 -8.67 20.95
C THR A 78 -4.12 -8.00 19.59
N GLY A 79 -5.10 -7.15 19.22
CA GLY A 79 -5.07 -6.49 17.91
C GLY A 79 -6.43 -5.96 17.45
N CYS A 80 -6.61 -5.83 16.17
CA CYS A 80 -7.88 -5.40 15.58
C CYS A 80 -8.06 -5.95 14.16
N ARG A 81 -9.32 -5.98 13.73
CA ARG A 81 -9.73 -6.39 12.38
C ARG A 81 -10.66 -5.37 11.80
N ALA A 82 -10.62 -5.23 10.50
CA ALA A 82 -11.55 -4.38 9.76
C ALA A 82 -11.71 -4.89 8.33
N GLN A 83 -12.82 -4.54 7.70
CA GLN A 83 -12.92 -4.55 6.24
C GLN A 83 -12.49 -3.18 5.72
N LEU A 84 -11.59 -3.17 4.74
CA LEU A 84 -11.15 -1.98 4.03
C LEU A 84 -11.70 -2.02 2.61
N GLU A 85 -12.70 -1.19 2.34
CA GLU A 85 -13.19 -0.97 0.99
C GLU A 85 -12.32 0.08 0.31
N VAL A 86 -11.77 -0.24 -0.86
CA VAL A 86 -10.97 0.66 -1.67
C VAL A 86 -11.65 0.84 -3.02
N ASN A 87 -12.13 2.04 -3.28
CA ASN A 87 -12.65 2.45 -4.57
C ASN A 87 -11.64 3.37 -5.23
N SER A 88 -11.18 3.02 -6.41
CA SER A 88 -10.23 3.85 -7.13
C SER A 88 -10.66 4.07 -8.58
N LYS A 89 -10.32 5.23 -9.09
CA LYS A 89 -10.41 5.60 -10.50
C LYS A 89 -9.02 6.09 -10.91
N SER A 90 -8.39 5.40 -11.82
CA SER A 90 -7.08 5.80 -12.34
C SER A 90 -7.07 5.77 -13.85
N ALA A 91 -6.47 6.77 -14.45
CA ALA A 91 -6.07 6.69 -15.84
C ALA A 91 -4.84 5.79 -15.88
N LEU A 92 -5.02 4.51 -16.19
CA LEU A 92 -3.92 3.61 -16.53
C LEU A 92 -3.30 4.08 -17.83
N SER A 93 -2.53 5.16 -17.69
CA SER A 93 -1.76 5.88 -18.71
C SER A 93 -2.51 6.29 -19.99
N ALA A 94 -1.99 7.30 -20.63
CA ALA A 94 -2.36 7.72 -21.99
C ALA A 94 -2.23 6.60 -23.05
N LEU A 95 -1.65 5.45 -22.70
CA LEU A 95 -1.41 4.30 -23.58
C LEU A 95 -2.62 3.35 -23.71
N MET A 96 -3.57 3.33 -22.75
CA MET A 96 -4.60 2.28 -22.70
C MET A 96 -6.05 2.78 -22.71
N GLY A 97 -6.28 4.07 -22.91
CA GLY A 97 -7.66 4.61 -23.01
C GLY A 97 -8.25 5.09 -21.68
N PRO A 98 -9.56 5.08 -21.49
CA PRO A 98 -10.24 5.74 -20.38
C PRO A 98 -9.90 5.14 -19.01
N PRO A 99 -10.16 5.86 -17.91
CA PRO A 99 -9.81 5.45 -16.58
C PRO A 99 -10.41 4.10 -16.19
N VAL A 100 -9.62 3.29 -15.54
CA VAL A 100 -10.06 2.04 -14.91
C VAL A 100 -10.66 2.38 -13.56
N ILE A 101 -11.88 1.91 -13.33
CA ILE A 101 -12.55 1.97 -12.03
C ILE A 101 -12.34 0.63 -11.35
N THR A 102 -11.80 0.65 -10.14
CA THR A 102 -11.53 -0.56 -9.37
C THR A 102 -12.22 -0.47 -8.01
N ASN A 103 -12.94 -1.51 -7.64
CA ASN A 103 -13.50 -1.70 -6.31
C ASN A 103 -12.82 -2.91 -5.69
N GLN A 104 -12.28 -2.75 -4.48
CA GLN A 104 -11.58 -3.80 -3.76
C GLN A 104 -12.13 -3.85 -2.34
N VAL A 105 -12.29 -5.04 -1.80
CA VAL A 105 -12.61 -5.27 -0.39
C VAL A 105 -11.50 -6.12 0.20
N HIS A 106 -10.83 -5.60 1.21
CA HIS A 106 -9.73 -6.25 1.91
C HIS A 106 -10.17 -6.58 3.32
N GLU A 107 -9.90 -7.79 3.77
CA GLU A 107 -9.95 -8.09 5.20
C GLU A 107 -8.59 -7.75 5.81
N VAL A 108 -8.57 -6.72 6.66
CA VAL A 108 -7.37 -6.25 7.34
C VAL A 108 -7.33 -6.85 8.73
N VAL A 109 -6.26 -7.57 9.03
CA VAL A 109 -6.01 -8.15 10.35
C VAL A 109 -4.70 -7.57 10.87
N ILE A 110 -4.76 -6.93 12.03
CA ILE A 110 -3.61 -6.38 12.73
C ILE A 110 -3.49 -7.16 14.03
N GLU A 111 -2.57 -8.08 14.08
CA GLU A 111 -2.37 -8.95 15.25
C GLU A 111 -1.00 -8.71 15.88
N ARG A 112 -1.01 -8.74 17.19
CA ARG A 112 0.17 -8.75 18.03
C ARG A 112 0.58 -10.20 18.27
N SER A 113 1.46 -10.74 17.45
CA SER A 113 1.97 -12.10 17.68
C SER A 113 2.90 -12.14 18.89
N ALA A 114 2.63 -13.01 19.87
CA ALA A 114 3.52 -13.27 20.99
C ALA A 114 4.50 -14.41 20.62
N PRO A 115 5.71 -14.47 21.19
CA PRO A 115 6.55 -13.49 21.89
C PRO A 115 7.50 -12.71 20.98
N GLU A 116 7.47 -12.94 19.69
CA GLU A 116 8.23 -12.21 18.66
C GLU A 116 7.27 -11.30 17.89
N ALA A 117 6.68 -10.37 18.61
CA ALA A 117 5.59 -9.54 18.13
C ALA A 117 5.92 -8.80 16.82
N GLN A 118 5.58 -9.40 15.71
CA GLN A 118 5.58 -8.74 14.41
C GLN A 118 4.15 -8.30 14.11
N THR A 119 3.95 -7.00 13.97
CA THR A 119 2.68 -6.49 13.45
C THR A 119 2.60 -6.86 11.98
N SER A 120 1.77 -7.84 11.65
CA SER A 120 1.48 -8.16 10.26
C SER A 120 0.14 -7.55 9.87
N ILE A 121 0.08 -6.99 8.68
CA ILE A 121 -1.16 -6.62 8.03
C ILE A 121 -1.38 -7.65 6.95
N GLU A 122 -2.41 -8.45 7.10
CA GLU A 122 -2.82 -9.42 6.10
C GLU A 122 -4.15 -8.99 5.52
N SER A 123 -4.21 -8.92 4.20
CA SER A 123 -5.45 -9.01 3.47
C SER A 123 -5.53 -10.44 2.96
N GLN A 124 -6.24 -11.29 3.67
CA GLN A 124 -6.34 -12.71 3.36
C GLN A 124 -7.19 -12.95 2.12
N HIS A 125 -8.10 -12.01 1.85
CA HIS A 125 -9.04 -12.15 0.75
C HIS A 125 -9.45 -10.76 0.26
N ALA A 126 -8.95 -10.38 -0.90
CA ALA A 126 -9.38 -9.17 -1.56
C ALA A 126 -10.13 -9.53 -2.83
N VAL A 127 -11.38 -9.11 -2.93
CA VAL A 127 -12.15 -9.21 -4.16
C VAL A 127 -11.86 -7.96 -5.00
N ILE A 128 -11.44 -8.17 -6.24
CA ILE A 128 -11.18 -7.10 -7.20
C ILE A 128 -12.27 -7.11 -8.27
N ASN A 129 -12.92 -5.98 -8.42
CA ASN A 129 -13.83 -5.72 -9.53
C ASN A 129 -13.36 -4.45 -10.24
N ALA A 130 -12.87 -4.60 -11.44
CA ALA A 130 -12.35 -3.50 -12.23
C ALA A 130 -13.10 -3.39 -13.56
N ARG A 131 -13.37 -2.17 -13.98
CA ARG A 131 -14.03 -1.86 -15.25
C ARG A 131 -13.19 -0.89 -16.06
N ALA A 132 -12.90 -1.28 -17.28
CA ALA A 132 -12.26 -0.47 -18.31
C ALA A 132 -13.26 -0.20 -19.45
N ARG A 133 -12.81 0.48 -20.50
CA ARG A 133 -13.65 0.89 -21.64
C ARG A 133 -14.35 -0.28 -22.33
N TYR A 134 -13.65 -1.38 -22.52
CA TYR A 134 -14.11 -2.50 -23.36
C TYR A 134 -14.19 -3.83 -22.58
N ALA A 135 -13.75 -3.81 -21.32
CA ALA A 135 -13.67 -5.02 -20.52
C ALA A 135 -13.98 -4.76 -19.05
N ARG A 136 -14.45 -5.79 -18.38
CA ARG A 136 -14.47 -5.89 -16.92
C ARG A 136 -13.52 -6.99 -16.47
N MET A 137 -12.91 -6.81 -15.33
CA MET A 137 -12.06 -7.81 -14.70
C MET A 137 -12.63 -8.13 -13.31
N TYR A 138 -12.68 -9.38 -12.98
CA TYR A 138 -13.13 -9.83 -11.68
C TYR A 138 -12.22 -10.94 -11.18
N GLY A 139 -11.90 -10.92 -9.91
CA GLY A 139 -11.10 -11.96 -9.29
C GLY A 139 -10.68 -11.63 -7.89
N GLU A 140 -9.62 -12.27 -7.45
CA GLU A 140 -9.16 -12.24 -6.08
C GLU A 140 -7.69 -11.87 -6.00
N ALA A 141 -7.32 -11.25 -4.88
CA ALA A 141 -5.94 -11.05 -4.51
C ALA A 141 -5.74 -11.43 -3.05
N ALA A 142 -4.57 -11.95 -2.74
CA ALA A 142 -4.10 -12.05 -1.38
C ALA A 142 -2.90 -11.13 -1.20
N PHE A 143 -2.79 -10.52 -0.05
CA PHE A 143 -1.73 -9.59 0.27
C PHE A 143 -1.24 -9.87 1.69
N ARG A 144 0.06 -9.97 1.84
CA ARG A 144 0.71 -10.19 3.14
C ARG A 144 1.89 -9.26 3.27
N GLY A 145 1.95 -8.51 4.37
CA GLY A 145 3.05 -7.62 4.64
C GLY A 145 3.00 -6.99 6.02
N LYS A 146 4.06 -6.28 6.36
CA LYS A 146 4.18 -5.54 7.60
C LYS A 146 4.01 -4.05 7.31
N GLY A 147 3.22 -3.36 8.11
CA GLY A 147 3.31 -1.93 8.30
C GLY A 147 2.87 -0.99 7.18
N VAL A 148 2.14 -1.45 6.15
CA VAL A 148 1.77 -0.62 4.98
C VAL A 148 1.02 0.65 5.35
N PHE A 149 0.30 0.65 6.45
CA PHE A 149 -0.70 1.69 6.66
C PHE A 149 -0.19 2.85 7.49
N ASN A 150 0.94 2.71 8.18
CA ASN A 150 1.17 3.75 9.14
C ASN A 150 2.55 3.79 9.75
N TYR A 151 2.95 5.00 10.03
CA TYR A 151 4.09 5.34 10.86
C TYR A 151 3.70 5.57 12.32
N ALA A 152 2.41 5.47 12.68
CA ALA A 152 1.93 5.69 14.04
C ALA A 152 2.55 4.68 15.02
N GLY A 153 3.07 5.18 16.13
CA GLY A 153 3.74 4.37 17.15
C GLY A 153 5.18 3.99 16.85
N LEU A 154 5.72 4.35 15.70
CA LEU A 154 7.13 4.21 15.38
C LEU A 154 7.95 5.37 15.95
N ASP A 155 9.25 5.14 16.15
CA ASP A 155 10.19 6.21 16.50
C ASP A 155 10.50 7.06 15.26
N LEU A 156 9.87 8.23 15.19
CA LEU A 156 9.99 9.16 14.07
C LEU A 156 10.87 10.38 14.40
N ARG A 157 11.85 10.22 15.29
CA ARG A 157 12.83 11.28 15.49
C ARG A 157 13.60 11.56 14.21
N GLU A 158 13.90 12.83 13.96
CA GLU A 158 14.72 13.26 12.83
C GLU A 158 16.03 12.46 12.77
N GLY A 159 16.38 11.97 11.59
CA GLY A 159 17.57 11.16 11.35
C GLY A 159 17.41 9.67 11.67
N THR A 160 16.29 9.24 12.24
CA THR A 160 16.02 7.81 12.45
C THR A 160 15.88 7.10 11.10
N THR A 161 16.41 5.88 11.04
CA THR A 161 16.21 4.97 9.92
C THR A 161 15.33 3.83 10.37
N LEU A 162 14.16 3.68 9.74
CA LEU A 162 13.27 2.54 9.94
C LEU A 162 13.68 1.40 9.01
N GLU A 163 13.53 0.18 9.47
CA GLU A 163 13.85 -1.00 8.67
C GLU A 163 13.00 -1.09 7.40
N GLY A 164 13.56 -1.68 6.37
CA GLY A 164 12.86 -2.00 5.14
C GLY A 164 11.85 -3.13 5.35
N GLU A 165 10.92 -3.26 4.43
CA GLU A 165 9.83 -4.22 4.51
C GLU A 165 9.60 -4.91 3.16
N VAL A 166 9.08 -6.14 3.20
CA VAL A 166 8.73 -6.89 2.00
C VAL A 166 7.28 -7.32 2.10
N PHE A 167 6.53 -6.99 1.06
CA PHE A 167 5.16 -7.44 0.88
C PHE A 167 5.10 -8.46 -0.23
N SER A 168 4.32 -9.50 -0.03
CA SER A 168 3.97 -10.46 -1.07
C SER A 168 2.49 -10.33 -1.44
N SER A 169 2.20 -10.54 -2.71
CA SER A 169 0.84 -10.54 -3.22
C SER A 169 0.69 -11.62 -4.27
N SER A 170 -0.48 -12.21 -4.32
CA SER A 170 -0.95 -12.99 -5.45
C SER A 170 -2.23 -12.37 -6.00
N VAL A 171 -2.39 -12.37 -7.31
CA VAL A 171 -3.56 -11.82 -7.99
C VAL A 171 -4.00 -12.82 -9.04
N SER A 172 -5.29 -13.12 -9.07
CA SER A 172 -5.91 -13.96 -10.11
C SER A 172 -7.17 -13.26 -10.61
N LEU A 173 -7.18 -12.86 -11.86
CA LEU A 173 -8.26 -12.10 -12.48
C LEU A 173 -8.75 -12.80 -13.74
N LYS A 174 -10.08 -12.80 -13.94
CA LYS A 174 -10.74 -13.14 -15.19
C LYS A 174 -11.12 -11.86 -15.93
N VAL A 175 -10.91 -11.86 -17.23
CA VAL A 175 -11.20 -10.74 -18.13
C VAL A 175 -12.42 -11.08 -18.96
N TYR A 176 -13.43 -10.20 -18.93
CA TYR A 176 -14.68 -10.34 -19.64
C TYR A 176 -14.89 -9.15 -20.58
N PRO A 177 -15.33 -9.33 -21.82
CA PRO A 177 -15.85 -8.25 -22.64
C PRO A 177 -17.05 -7.58 -21.94
N LEU A 178 -17.28 -6.32 -22.19
CA LEU A 178 -18.50 -5.68 -21.69
C LEU A 178 -19.73 -6.32 -22.35
N GLY A 179 -20.71 -6.67 -21.49
CA GLY A 179 -21.95 -7.33 -21.94
C GLY A 179 -21.83 -8.84 -22.13
N SER A 180 -20.70 -9.44 -21.80
CA SER A 180 -20.51 -10.90 -21.80
C SER A 180 -20.26 -11.44 -20.40
N ASP A 181 -20.79 -12.62 -20.11
CA ASP A 181 -20.52 -13.38 -18.90
C ASP A 181 -19.47 -14.48 -19.14
N GLU A 182 -18.96 -14.58 -20.35
CA GLU A 182 -17.91 -15.52 -20.71
C GLU A 182 -16.54 -14.83 -20.62
N ALA A 183 -15.63 -15.43 -19.84
CA ALA A 183 -14.27 -14.92 -19.70
C ALA A 183 -13.47 -15.24 -20.97
N VAL A 184 -12.83 -14.24 -21.54
CA VAL A 184 -11.98 -14.37 -22.74
C VAL A 184 -10.50 -14.53 -22.40
N SER A 185 -10.09 -14.20 -21.17
CA SER A 185 -8.71 -14.33 -20.72
C SER A 185 -8.64 -14.41 -19.20
N THR A 186 -7.51 -14.88 -18.70
CA THR A 186 -7.11 -14.82 -17.30
C THR A 186 -5.80 -14.05 -17.16
N MET A 187 -5.60 -13.45 -16.00
CA MET A 187 -4.35 -12.83 -15.62
C MET A 187 -3.99 -13.28 -14.20
N ASP A 188 -2.88 -13.99 -14.07
CA ASP A 188 -2.43 -14.57 -12.81
C ASP A 188 -1.01 -14.11 -12.49
N ALA A 189 -0.84 -13.45 -11.35
CA ALA A 189 0.43 -13.07 -10.76
C ALA A 189 0.57 -13.73 -9.38
N GLN A 190 1.23 -14.85 -9.30
CA GLN A 190 1.32 -15.65 -8.08
C GLN A 190 2.44 -15.20 -7.12
N ARG A 191 3.38 -14.39 -7.59
CA ARG A 191 4.58 -13.99 -6.85
C ARG A 191 4.89 -12.50 -7.01
N ALA A 192 3.86 -11.68 -6.95
CA ALA A 192 4.09 -10.25 -6.91
C ALA A 192 4.72 -9.86 -5.57
N THR A 193 5.71 -8.99 -5.58
CA THR A 193 6.39 -8.49 -4.39
C THR A 193 6.54 -6.98 -4.45
N ILE A 194 6.47 -6.36 -3.28
CA ILE A 194 6.80 -4.97 -3.06
C ILE A 194 7.89 -4.93 -2.00
N HIS A 195 9.07 -4.47 -2.38
CA HIS A 195 10.16 -4.21 -1.47
C HIS A 195 10.19 -2.72 -1.15
N ILE A 196 10.07 -2.40 0.12
CA ILE A 196 10.31 -1.06 0.66
C ILE A 196 11.69 -1.08 1.29
N GLY A 197 12.58 -0.24 0.81
CA GLY A 197 13.92 -0.07 1.37
C GLY A 197 13.89 0.55 2.76
N SER A 198 15.05 0.76 3.35
CA SER A 198 15.15 1.51 4.61
C SER A 198 14.54 2.90 4.45
N ARG A 199 13.73 3.29 5.43
CA ARG A 199 12.98 4.56 5.41
C ARG A 199 13.70 5.59 6.27
N HIS A 200 14.06 6.71 5.68
CA HIS A 200 14.77 7.79 6.37
C HIS A 200 13.78 8.86 6.82
N VAL A 201 13.78 9.13 8.11
CA VAL A 201 12.89 10.10 8.76
C VAL A 201 13.54 11.47 8.70
N GLY A 202 12.92 12.39 7.97
CA GLY A 202 13.36 13.76 7.85
C GLY A 202 12.87 14.66 8.99
N ARG A 203 13.12 15.94 8.88
CA ARG A 203 12.74 16.96 9.86
C ARG A 203 11.25 17.26 9.80
N LEU A 204 10.62 17.41 10.97
CA LEU A 204 9.26 17.92 11.08
C LEU A 204 9.17 19.35 10.54
N GLN A 205 8.27 19.60 9.61
CA GLN A 205 8.11 20.90 8.96
C GLN A 205 6.65 21.17 8.58
N MET A 206 6.37 22.45 8.30
CA MET A 206 5.04 22.83 7.84
C MET A 206 4.86 22.46 6.37
N LEU A 207 3.77 21.77 6.06
CA LEU A 207 3.36 21.37 4.73
C LEU A 207 2.00 22.00 4.39
N ASP A 208 1.90 22.61 3.24
CA ASP A 208 0.61 23.03 2.68
C ASP A 208 -0.04 21.82 2.03
N THR A 209 -1.12 21.33 2.64
CA THR A 209 -1.91 20.20 2.18
C THR A 209 -3.28 20.67 1.68
N LEU A 210 -4.02 19.81 0.98
CA LEU A 210 -5.40 20.11 0.60
C LEU A 210 -6.35 20.19 1.82
N MET A 211 -5.91 19.68 2.97
CA MET A 211 -6.61 19.77 4.25
C MET A 211 -6.12 20.96 5.12
N GLY A 212 -5.44 21.93 4.51
CA GLY A 212 -4.84 23.08 5.18
C GLY A 212 -3.37 22.85 5.57
N ARG A 213 -2.81 23.86 6.25
CA ARG A 213 -1.40 23.84 6.65
C ARG A 213 -1.18 22.94 7.85
N LYS A 214 -0.33 21.94 7.73
CA LYS A 214 -0.11 20.87 8.72
C LYS A 214 1.37 20.72 9.05
N GLN A 215 1.67 20.29 10.27
CA GLN A 215 3.01 19.84 10.62
C GLN A 215 3.17 18.39 10.20
N CYS A 216 4.07 18.12 9.26
CA CYS A 216 4.29 16.79 8.71
C CYS A 216 5.78 16.50 8.64
N GLN A 217 6.10 15.23 8.63
CA GLN A 217 7.44 14.69 8.57
C GLN A 217 7.64 13.91 7.30
N PRO A 218 8.62 14.27 6.45
CA PRO A 218 8.92 13.50 5.26
C PRO A 218 9.64 12.21 5.64
N ILE A 219 9.20 11.09 5.10
CA ILE A 219 9.80 9.78 5.27
C ILE A 219 10.10 9.24 3.87
N SER A 220 11.39 9.14 3.53
CA SER A 220 11.85 8.83 2.18
C SER A 220 12.44 7.45 2.09
N TYR A 221 12.16 6.75 1.00
CA TYR A 221 12.62 5.40 0.74
C TYR A 221 12.54 5.02 -0.75
N ASP A 222 13.27 3.97 -1.10
CA ASP A 222 13.12 3.35 -2.41
C ASP A 222 12.11 2.19 -2.32
N LYS A 223 11.21 2.14 -3.30
CA LYS A 223 10.21 1.10 -3.46
C LYS A 223 10.45 0.37 -4.77
N ARG A 224 10.63 -0.95 -4.68
CA ARG A 224 10.72 -1.84 -5.84
C ARG A 224 9.49 -2.72 -5.91
N THR A 225 8.78 -2.67 -7.03
CA THR A 225 7.62 -3.52 -7.29
C THR A 225 7.95 -4.52 -8.39
N SER A 226 7.67 -5.78 -8.14
CA SER A 226 7.80 -6.88 -9.12
C SER A 226 6.49 -7.64 -9.18
N LEU A 227 5.94 -7.84 -10.36
CA LEU A 227 4.78 -8.72 -10.56
C LEU A 227 5.18 -10.21 -10.63
N GLY A 228 6.49 -10.48 -10.71
CA GLY A 228 6.98 -11.82 -11.00
C GLY A 228 6.57 -12.28 -12.40
N PRO A 229 6.65 -13.59 -12.67
CA PRO A 229 6.07 -14.15 -13.87
C PRO A 229 4.56 -13.94 -13.90
N LEU A 230 4.05 -13.34 -14.97
CA LEU A 230 2.64 -13.05 -15.16
C LEU A 230 2.08 -14.00 -16.23
N MET A 231 1.06 -14.77 -15.89
CA MET A 231 0.32 -15.59 -16.86
C MET A 231 -0.84 -14.79 -17.41
N ILE A 232 -0.88 -14.58 -18.72
CA ILE A 232 -1.98 -13.89 -19.42
C ILE A 232 -2.51 -14.80 -20.51
N GLY A 233 -3.76 -15.25 -20.37
CA GLY A 233 -4.38 -16.14 -21.37
C GLY A 233 -3.64 -17.47 -21.57
N GLY A 234 -2.91 -17.94 -20.56
CA GLY A 234 -2.08 -19.15 -20.62
C GLY A 234 -0.64 -18.92 -21.10
N GLU A 235 -0.28 -17.70 -21.48
CA GLU A 235 1.08 -17.36 -21.89
C GLU A 235 1.85 -16.68 -20.73
N LEU A 236 3.14 -17.05 -20.61
CA LEU A 236 4.04 -16.50 -19.61
C LEU A 236 4.65 -15.19 -20.11
N VAL A 237 4.34 -14.10 -19.42
CA VAL A 237 4.89 -12.78 -19.68
C VAL A 237 5.86 -12.40 -18.57
N GLN A 238 7.08 -12.05 -18.92
CA GLN A 238 8.06 -11.49 -17.99
C GLN A 238 7.85 -9.99 -17.89
N VAL A 239 7.70 -9.50 -16.67
CA VAL A 239 7.53 -8.07 -16.38
C VAL A 239 8.72 -7.60 -15.55
N GLU A 240 9.42 -6.61 -16.08
CA GLU A 240 10.56 -6.02 -15.39
C GLU A 240 10.11 -5.32 -14.09
N PRO A 241 10.87 -5.48 -13.00
CA PRO A 241 10.59 -4.77 -11.76
C PRO A 241 10.72 -3.25 -11.95
N THR A 242 9.83 -2.52 -11.29
CA THR A 242 9.83 -1.05 -11.29
C THR A 242 10.45 -0.55 -9.98
N VAL A 243 11.38 0.39 -10.07
CA VAL A 243 11.98 1.06 -8.91
C VAL A 243 11.49 2.51 -8.90
N MET A 244 11.07 2.96 -7.73
CA MET A 244 10.54 4.31 -7.51
C MET A 244 11.13 4.87 -6.22
N HIS A 245 11.44 6.16 -6.21
CA HIS A 245 11.73 6.88 -4.98
C HIS A 245 10.44 7.47 -4.43
N VAL A 246 10.14 7.20 -3.15
CA VAL A 246 8.91 7.61 -2.48
C VAL A 246 9.22 8.52 -1.31
N THR A 247 8.44 9.57 -1.14
CA THR A 247 8.41 10.39 0.06
C THR A 247 6.99 10.45 0.59
N ASP A 248 6.77 9.88 1.77
CA ASP A 248 5.53 9.97 2.52
C ASP A 248 5.60 11.15 3.49
N TRP A 249 4.61 12.01 3.47
CA TRP A 249 4.46 13.12 4.40
C TRP A 249 3.50 12.72 5.52
N TYR A 250 4.06 12.16 6.58
CA TYR A 250 3.31 11.75 7.76
C TYR A 250 3.04 12.92 8.67
N CYS A 251 1.78 13.14 9.03
CA CYS A 251 1.35 14.24 9.89
C CYS A 251 0.90 13.68 11.24
N PRO A 252 1.68 13.85 12.31
CA PRO A 252 1.44 13.20 13.61
C PRO A 252 0.10 13.55 14.24
N ALA A 253 -0.38 14.80 14.07
CA ALA A 253 -1.67 15.23 14.62
C ALA A 253 -2.86 14.48 14.01
N GLU A 254 -2.75 14.12 12.74
CA GLU A 254 -3.74 13.31 12.01
C GLU A 254 -3.48 11.80 12.15
N ALA A 255 -2.30 11.42 12.63
CA ALA A 255 -1.78 10.05 12.64
C ALA A 255 -1.88 9.38 11.26
N PHE A 256 -1.65 10.16 10.19
CA PHE A 256 -1.84 9.71 8.80
C PHE A 256 -0.83 10.36 7.84
N VAL A 257 -0.60 9.69 6.70
CA VAL A 257 0.18 10.25 5.58
C VAL A 257 -0.76 11.11 4.75
N LEU A 258 -0.58 12.42 4.76
CA LEU A 258 -1.45 13.36 4.03
C LEU A 258 -1.00 13.61 2.59
N ARG A 259 0.25 13.29 2.26
CA ARG A 259 0.79 13.37 0.90
C ARG A 259 1.79 12.26 0.68
N THR A 260 1.72 11.63 -0.49
CA THR A 260 2.77 10.74 -1.01
C THR A 260 3.28 11.28 -2.33
N GLU A 261 4.58 11.46 -2.44
CA GLU A 261 5.27 11.84 -3.67
C GLU A 261 6.05 10.62 -4.18
N VAL A 262 5.83 10.25 -5.42
CA VAL A 262 6.51 9.15 -6.09
C VAL A 262 7.29 9.69 -7.27
N ARG A 263 8.58 9.47 -7.28
CA ARG A 263 9.46 9.83 -8.40
C ARG A 263 9.95 8.56 -9.08
N GLN A 264 9.75 8.51 -10.37
CA GLN A 264 10.27 7.47 -11.24
C GLN A 264 10.87 8.16 -12.47
N ASP A 265 12.17 7.97 -12.67
CA ASP A 265 12.93 8.72 -13.69
C ASP A 265 12.71 10.24 -13.51
N ASP A 266 12.37 10.95 -14.57
CA ASP A 266 12.07 12.38 -14.55
C ASP A 266 10.61 12.72 -14.21
N LYS A 267 9.79 11.72 -13.87
CA LYS A 267 8.37 11.88 -13.61
C LYS A 267 8.08 11.91 -12.12
N VAL A 268 7.22 12.84 -11.73
CA VAL A 268 6.73 12.96 -10.36
C VAL A 268 5.23 12.75 -10.38
N GLN A 269 4.78 11.84 -9.52
CA GLN A 269 3.37 11.62 -9.20
C GLN A 269 3.15 12.05 -7.75
N ARG A 270 2.18 12.90 -7.50
CA ARG A 270 1.77 13.30 -6.17
C ARG A 270 0.37 12.80 -5.89
N VAL A 271 0.16 12.29 -4.69
CA VAL A 271 -1.14 11.87 -4.17
C VAL A 271 -1.37 12.59 -2.86
N ASP A 272 -2.40 13.42 -2.80
CA ASP A 272 -2.78 14.20 -1.63
C ASP A 272 -4.07 13.67 -1.02
N VAL A 273 -4.15 13.64 0.30
CA VAL A 273 -5.40 13.43 1.03
C VAL A 273 -6.23 14.71 0.93
N THR A 274 -7.46 14.55 0.42
CA THR A 274 -8.43 15.65 0.28
C THR A 274 -9.45 15.67 1.41
N ALA A 275 -9.73 14.50 2.01
CA ALA A 275 -10.60 14.36 3.16
C ALA A 275 -10.16 13.18 4.03
N LEU A 276 -10.20 13.36 5.34
CA LEU A 276 -10.03 12.31 6.34
C LEU A 276 -11.16 12.48 7.35
N GLU A 277 -12.21 11.71 7.18
CA GLU A 277 -13.42 11.82 7.97
C GLU A 277 -13.54 10.62 8.93
N ARG A 278 -13.93 10.94 10.15
CA ARG A 278 -14.25 9.96 11.19
C ARG A 278 -15.75 9.84 11.26
N ASP A 279 -16.26 8.63 11.31
CA ASP A 279 -17.65 8.47 11.68
C ASP A 279 -17.80 8.78 13.19
N THR A 280 -18.41 9.91 13.48
CA THR A 280 -18.72 10.34 14.85
C THR A 280 -20.00 9.70 15.39
N GLN A 281 -20.67 8.83 14.59
CA GLN A 281 -21.94 8.20 14.95
C GLN A 281 -21.78 6.75 15.46
N ALA A 282 -20.57 6.25 15.62
CA ALA A 282 -20.38 4.95 16.27
C ALA A 282 -20.65 5.09 17.78
N PRO A 283 -21.57 4.30 18.34
CA PRO A 283 -21.95 4.36 19.75
C PRO A 283 -20.83 4.00 20.72
#